data_a51b0288dcffbb3dcb1373970f888436
#
_entry.id   a51b0288dcffbb3dcb1373970f888436
#
_cell.length_a   1.000
_cell.length_b   1.000
_cell.length_c   1.000
_cell.angle_alpha   90.00
_cell.angle_beta   90.00
_cell.angle_gamma   90.00
#
_symmetry.space_group_name_H-M   'P 1'
#
loop_
_entity.id
_entity.type
_entity.pdbx_description
1 polymer ?
#
loop_
_entity_poly.entity_id
_entity_poly.type
_entity_poly.pdbx_seq_one_letter_code
_entity_poly.pdbx_strand_id
1 'polypeptide(L)'
;MEIIKNELSSSLGSTAVLVTNQFQCERLIQAGRSVADISKTDLIVLNVQSNEYPANPDAIQYLFNIASQNSAMMNVMYAEDIFKTIVQYIRENKTAYVVTGIPQTKNSVLHQI
;
A
#
# COMPACT_ATOMS: atom_id res chain seq x y z
N MET A 1 5.48 1.14 -11.39
CA MET A 1 4.68 0.32 -10.47
C MET A 1 5.45 -0.95 -10.16
N GLU A 2 5.42 -1.33 -8.93
CA GLU A 2 6.13 -2.53 -8.48
C GLU A 2 5.19 -3.39 -7.65
N ILE A 3 5.21 -4.71 -7.92
CA ILE A 3 4.44 -5.69 -7.17
C ILE A 3 5.42 -6.62 -6.49
N ILE A 4 5.36 -6.68 -5.16
CA ILE A 4 6.30 -7.45 -4.36
C ILE A 4 5.55 -8.52 -3.60
N LYS A 5 6.00 -9.77 -3.74
CA LYS A 5 5.45 -10.88 -2.99
C LYS A 5 6.22 -11.05 -1.69
N ASN A 6 5.48 -11.16 -0.59
CA ASN A 6 6.07 -11.48 0.70
C ASN A 6 6.14 -13.00 0.85
N GLU A 7 7.32 -13.56 0.62
CA GLU A 7 7.51 -15.01 0.65
C GLU A 7 7.45 -15.60 2.06
N LEU A 8 7.48 -14.74 3.09
CA LEU A 8 7.34 -15.20 4.45
C LEU A 8 5.90 -15.50 4.84
N SER A 9 4.94 -15.04 4.03
CA SER A 9 3.53 -15.32 4.27
C SER A 9 3.13 -16.63 3.59
N SER A 10 2.70 -17.61 4.36
CA SER A 10 2.27 -18.91 3.86
C SER A 10 0.75 -19.00 3.69
N SER A 11 0.01 -18.01 4.13
CA SER A 11 -1.45 -17.96 4.03
C SER A 11 -1.88 -17.01 2.93
N LEU A 12 -3.20 -16.95 2.64
CA LEU A 12 -3.73 -16.06 1.63
C LEU A 12 -3.44 -14.59 1.96
N GLY A 13 -3.60 -14.16 3.18
CA GLY A 13 -3.23 -12.82 3.60
C GLY A 13 -3.94 -11.70 2.86
N SER A 14 -3.24 -10.58 2.65
CA SER A 14 -3.79 -9.41 1.99
C SER A 14 -2.83 -8.84 0.95
N THR A 15 -3.36 -8.01 0.05
CA THR A 15 -2.59 -7.20 -0.88
C THR A 15 -2.67 -5.75 -0.42
N ALA A 16 -1.53 -5.14 -0.16
CA ALA A 16 -1.44 -3.75 0.27
C ALA A 16 -0.97 -2.87 -0.87
N VAL A 17 -1.70 -1.78 -1.13
CA VAL A 17 -1.29 -0.76 -2.09
C VAL A 17 -0.77 0.42 -1.30
N LEU A 18 0.51 0.74 -1.46
CA LEU A 18 1.15 1.84 -0.76
C LEU A 18 0.97 3.12 -1.55
N VAL A 19 0.32 4.10 -0.96
CA VAL A 19 0.08 5.40 -1.58
C VAL A 19 0.46 6.53 -0.64
N THR A 20 0.95 7.63 -1.21
CA THR A 20 1.16 8.88 -0.49
C THR A 20 0.00 9.83 -0.77
N ASN A 21 0.11 11.10 -0.36
CA ASN A 21 -0.94 12.08 -0.59
C ASN A 21 -0.96 12.54 -2.05
N GLN A 22 -1.28 11.64 -2.96
CA GLN A 22 -1.30 11.89 -4.40
C GLN A 22 -2.70 11.73 -4.95
N PHE A 23 -2.99 12.52 -5.98
CA PHE A 23 -4.25 12.43 -6.69
C PHE A 23 -4.22 11.46 -7.88
N GLN A 24 -3.06 10.86 -8.18
CA GLN A 24 -2.89 9.95 -9.33
C GLN A 24 -2.56 8.53 -8.89
N CYS A 25 -3.33 8.04 -7.92
CA CYS A 25 -3.14 6.70 -7.37
C CYS A 25 -4.14 5.67 -7.88
N GLU A 26 -5.08 6.09 -8.71
CA GLU A 26 -6.16 5.20 -9.18
C GLU A 26 -5.61 3.97 -9.88
N ARG A 27 -4.59 4.15 -10.74
CA ARG A 27 -3.97 3.02 -11.45
C ARG A 27 -3.33 2.02 -10.50
N LEU A 28 -2.70 2.52 -9.43
CA LEU A 28 -2.08 1.65 -8.43
C LEU A 28 -3.14 0.83 -7.71
N ILE A 29 -4.24 1.47 -7.33
CA ILE A 29 -5.32 0.77 -6.63
C ILE A 29 -5.99 -0.25 -7.53
N GLN A 30 -6.20 0.08 -8.82
CA GLN A 30 -6.74 -0.85 -9.79
C GLN A 30 -5.80 -2.04 -10.01
N ALA A 31 -4.50 -1.80 -10.08
CA ALA A 31 -3.51 -2.87 -10.17
C ALA A 31 -3.55 -3.77 -8.93
N GLY A 32 -3.69 -3.16 -7.75
CA GLY A 32 -3.87 -3.91 -6.50
C GLY A 32 -5.12 -4.76 -6.52
N ARG A 33 -6.23 -4.24 -7.08
CA ARG A 33 -7.45 -5.00 -7.22
C ARG A 33 -7.23 -6.25 -8.08
N SER A 34 -6.50 -6.11 -9.19
CA SER A 34 -6.18 -7.25 -10.04
C SER A 34 -5.32 -8.29 -9.33
N VAL A 35 -4.30 -7.84 -8.61
CA VAL A 35 -3.44 -8.75 -7.83
C VAL A 35 -4.26 -9.47 -6.76
N ALA A 36 -5.11 -8.73 -6.05
CA ALA A 36 -5.93 -9.33 -4.99
C ALA A 36 -6.92 -10.35 -5.57
N ASP A 37 -7.51 -10.07 -6.72
CA ASP A 37 -8.45 -10.99 -7.36
C ASP A 37 -7.75 -12.28 -7.80
N ILE A 38 -6.58 -12.16 -8.41
CA ILE A 38 -5.82 -13.32 -8.89
C ILE A 38 -5.32 -14.15 -7.71
N SER A 39 -4.83 -13.51 -6.67
CA SER A 39 -4.27 -14.18 -5.49
C SER A 39 -5.31 -14.55 -4.46
N LYS A 40 -6.56 -14.09 -4.62
CA LYS A 40 -7.66 -14.30 -3.69
C LYS A 40 -7.34 -13.75 -2.30
N THR A 41 -6.78 -12.56 -2.28
CA THR A 41 -6.47 -11.83 -1.04
C THR A 41 -7.41 -10.64 -0.87
N ASP A 42 -7.49 -10.12 0.34
CA ASP A 42 -8.18 -8.86 0.58
C ASP A 42 -7.33 -7.71 0.07
N LEU A 43 -7.97 -6.63 -0.37
CA LEU A 43 -7.28 -5.44 -0.85
C LEU A 43 -7.31 -4.35 0.20
N ILE A 44 -6.14 -3.83 0.52
CA ILE A 44 -5.99 -2.75 1.50
C ILE A 44 -5.19 -1.63 0.86
N VAL A 45 -5.72 -0.41 0.95
CA VAL A 45 -5.01 0.79 0.53
C VAL A 45 -4.35 1.39 1.77
N LEU A 46 -3.04 1.46 1.78
CA LEU A 46 -2.27 1.94 2.92
C LEU A 46 -1.68 3.31 2.60
N ASN A 47 -2.18 4.33 3.28
CA ASN A 47 -1.67 5.70 3.18
C ASN A 47 -0.78 5.97 4.38
N VAL A 48 0.51 6.18 4.14
CA VAL A 48 1.46 6.47 5.19
C VAL A 48 1.84 7.94 5.13
N GLN A 49 1.60 8.64 6.21
CA GLN A 49 1.88 10.07 6.35
C GLN A 49 3.09 10.28 7.25
N SER A 50 3.83 11.32 6.96
CA SER A 50 5.00 11.70 7.76
C SER A 50 5.19 13.21 7.66
N ASN A 51 6.25 13.74 8.29
CA ASN A 51 6.59 15.14 8.14
C ASN A 51 6.93 15.51 6.69
N GLU A 52 7.47 14.56 5.92
CA GLU A 52 7.75 14.78 4.49
C GLU A 52 6.48 14.69 3.65
N TYR A 53 5.52 13.88 4.08
CA TYR A 53 4.27 13.63 3.37
C TYR A 53 3.10 13.93 4.30
N PRO A 54 2.88 15.23 4.60
CA PRO A 54 1.84 15.60 5.57
C PRO A 54 0.44 15.31 5.06
N ALA A 55 -0.50 15.25 5.98
CA ALA A 55 -1.90 14.98 5.66
C ALA A 55 -2.46 16.04 4.70
N ASN A 56 -3.15 15.58 3.66
CA ASN A 56 -3.91 16.43 2.77
C ASN A 56 -5.35 15.90 2.76
N PRO A 57 -6.29 16.59 3.40
CA PRO A 57 -7.66 16.08 3.52
C PRO A 57 -8.34 15.78 2.19
N ASP A 58 -8.11 16.61 1.17
CA ASP A 58 -8.72 16.40 -0.14
C ASP A 58 -8.16 15.16 -0.82
N ALA A 59 -6.84 14.95 -0.73
CA ALA A 59 -6.20 13.76 -1.28
C ALA A 59 -6.67 12.50 -0.53
N ILE A 60 -6.80 12.56 0.78
CA ILE A 60 -7.29 11.43 1.58
C ILE A 60 -8.72 11.08 1.20
N GLN A 61 -9.57 12.07 1.03
CA GLN A 61 -10.95 11.84 0.61
C GLN A 61 -11.01 11.20 -0.78
N TYR A 62 -10.17 11.67 -1.71
CA TYR A 62 -10.06 11.11 -3.03
C TYR A 62 -9.63 9.64 -2.97
N LEU A 63 -8.60 9.35 -2.19
CA LEU A 63 -8.12 7.98 -2.00
C LEU A 63 -9.20 7.07 -1.41
N PHE A 64 -9.93 7.56 -0.43
CA PHE A 64 -11.01 6.82 0.18
C PHE A 64 -12.09 6.46 -0.84
N ASN A 65 -12.46 7.41 -1.70
CA ASN A 65 -13.45 7.18 -2.73
C ASN A 65 -12.98 6.11 -3.73
N ILE A 66 -11.72 6.18 -4.18
CA ILE A 66 -11.16 5.20 -5.10
C ILE A 66 -11.06 3.83 -4.44
N ALA A 67 -10.64 3.78 -3.19
CA ALA A 67 -10.57 2.51 -2.45
C ALA A 67 -11.96 1.87 -2.35
N SER A 68 -12.97 2.66 -2.02
CA SER A 68 -14.35 2.16 -1.93
C SER A 68 -14.85 1.61 -3.27
N GLN A 69 -14.54 2.28 -4.37
CA GLN A 69 -14.93 1.82 -5.70
C GLN A 69 -14.28 0.50 -6.08
N ASN A 70 -13.15 0.17 -5.47
CA ASN A 70 -12.43 -1.06 -5.72
C ASN A 70 -12.60 -2.10 -4.61
N SER A 71 -13.59 -1.91 -3.75
CA SER A 71 -13.89 -2.82 -2.64
C SER A 71 -12.67 -3.04 -1.74
N ALA A 72 -11.92 -1.99 -1.50
CA ALA A 72 -10.72 -2.02 -0.67
C ALA A 72 -10.96 -1.33 0.66
N MET A 73 -10.30 -1.82 1.69
CA MET A 73 -10.20 -1.11 2.96
C MET A 73 -9.09 -0.08 2.86
N MET A 74 -9.24 1.04 3.54
CA MET A 74 -8.21 2.07 3.58
C MET A 74 -7.74 2.27 5.01
N ASN A 75 -6.42 2.20 5.19
CA ASN A 75 -5.77 2.50 6.46
C ASN A 75 -4.87 3.73 6.28
N VAL A 76 -5.02 4.68 7.19
CA VAL A 76 -4.18 5.89 7.22
C VAL A 76 -3.29 5.79 8.43
N MET A 77 -1.98 5.87 8.22
CA MET A 77 -0.99 5.75 9.28
C MET A 77 -0.05 6.96 9.27
N TYR A 78 0.37 7.37 10.45
CA TYR A 78 1.43 8.35 10.60
C TYR A 78 2.70 7.66 11.08
N ALA A 79 3.83 7.99 10.46
CA ALA A 79 5.10 7.36 10.81
C ALA A 79 6.24 8.37 10.76
N GLU A 80 7.11 8.33 11.76
CA GLU A 80 8.38 9.06 11.71
C GLU A 80 9.38 8.32 10.84
N ASP A 81 9.40 7.00 10.92
CA ASP A 81 10.22 6.13 10.10
C ASP A 81 9.30 5.29 9.22
N ILE A 82 9.16 5.73 7.97
CA ILE A 82 8.25 5.10 7.01
C ILE A 82 8.64 3.65 6.75
N PHE A 83 9.93 3.38 6.55
CA PHE A 83 10.40 2.03 6.25
C PHE A 83 10.05 1.06 7.38
N LYS A 84 10.38 1.44 8.62
CA LYS A 84 10.13 0.60 9.78
C LYS A 84 8.63 0.33 9.95
N THR A 85 7.81 1.33 9.76
CA THR A 85 6.36 1.22 9.90
C THR A 85 5.77 0.29 8.86
N ILE A 86 6.21 0.40 7.61
CA ILE A 86 5.75 -0.46 6.52
C ILE A 86 6.15 -1.92 6.78
N VAL A 87 7.39 -2.17 7.17
CA VAL A 87 7.85 -3.52 7.46
C VAL A 87 7.05 -4.15 8.60
N GLN A 88 6.83 -3.38 9.64
CA GLN A 88 6.03 -3.84 10.78
C GLN A 88 4.60 -4.18 10.38
N TYR A 89 3.99 -3.31 9.57
CA TYR A 89 2.63 -3.54 9.07
C TYR A 89 2.54 -4.83 8.27
N ILE A 90 3.50 -5.05 7.36
CA ILE A 90 3.53 -6.25 6.52
C ILE A 90 3.59 -7.51 7.37
N ARG A 91 4.41 -7.49 8.42
CA ARG A 91 4.56 -8.65 9.32
C ARG A 91 3.32 -8.89 10.16
N GLU A 92 2.74 -7.83 10.73
CA GLU A 92 1.62 -7.97 11.66
C GLU A 92 0.31 -8.32 10.95
N ASN A 93 0.16 -7.91 9.70
CA ASN A 93 -1.10 -8.07 8.96
C ASN A 93 -1.04 -9.17 7.90
N LYS A 94 0.00 -9.98 7.89
CA LYS A 94 0.16 -11.09 6.94
C LYS A 94 -0.04 -10.62 5.51
N THR A 95 0.60 -9.50 5.17
CA THR A 95 0.51 -8.94 3.82
C THR A 95 1.26 -9.84 2.84
N ALA A 96 0.55 -10.37 1.85
CA ALA A 96 1.13 -11.29 0.88
C ALA A 96 1.76 -10.57 -0.30
N TYR A 97 1.15 -9.46 -0.75
CA TYR A 97 1.64 -8.68 -1.88
C TYR A 97 1.62 -7.20 -1.55
N VAL A 98 2.60 -6.49 -2.08
CA VAL A 98 2.70 -5.03 -1.94
C VAL A 98 2.78 -4.42 -3.33
N VAL A 99 1.87 -3.49 -3.62
CA VAL A 99 1.84 -2.73 -4.88
C VAL A 99 2.20 -1.29 -4.58
N THR A 100 3.16 -0.75 -5.29
CA THR A 100 3.64 0.59 -5.04
C THR A 100 4.08 1.29 -6.31
N GLY A 101 3.92 2.62 -6.33
CA GLY A 101 4.45 3.48 -7.37
C GLY A 101 5.77 4.15 -7.01
N ILE A 102 6.36 3.80 -5.87
CA ILE A 102 7.63 4.37 -5.45
C ILE A 102 8.71 3.98 -6.47
N PRO A 103 9.56 4.94 -6.90
CA PRO A 103 10.58 4.64 -7.88
C PRO A 103 11.49 3.50 -7.45
N GLN A 104 11.76 2.58 -8.37
CA GLN A 104 12.61 1.42 -8.11
C GLN A 104 14.07 1.81 -8.22
N THR A 105 14.62 2.28 -7.12
CA THR A 105 16.04 2.57 -7.03
C THR A 105 16.66 1.65 -5.99
N LYS A 106 17.98 1.55 -5.99
CA LYS A 106 18.68 0.76 -4.96
C LYS A 106 18.38 1.27 -3.55
N ASN A 107 17.95 2.50 -3.43
CA ASN A 107 17.63 3.13 -2.15
C ASN A 107 16.14 3.08 -1.81
N SER A 108 15.33 2.44 -2.64
CA SER A 108 13.92 2.26 -2.33
C SER A 108 13.77 1.43 -1.06
N VAL A 109 12.89 1.86 -0.17
CA VAL A 109 12.62 1.12 1.07
C VAL A 109 12.17 -0.31 0.80
N LEU A 110 11.52 -0.55 -0.33
CA LEU A 110 10.97 -1.86 -0.66
C LEU A 110 12.02 -2.85 -1.13
N HIS A 111 13.18 -2.38 -1.60
CA HIS A 111 14.27 -3.26 -1.94
C HIS A 111 14.94 -3.88 -0.71
N GLN A 112 14.65 -3.34 0.47
CA GLN A 112 15.22 -3.83 1.72
C GLN A 112 14.30 -4.83 2.43
N ILE A 113 13.11 -5.01 1.94
CA ILE A 113 12.16 -5.99 2.43
C ILE A 113 12.43 -7.33 1.77
#